data_bcbd2c3cb60476be77e0316adea99e61
#
_entry.id   bcbd2c3cb60476be77e0316adea99e61
#
_cell.length_a   1.000
_cell.length_b   1.000
_cell.length_c   1.000
_cell.angle_alpha   90.00
_cell.angle_beta   90.00
_cell.angle_gamma   90.00
#
_symmetry.space_group_name_H-M   'P 1'
#
loop_
_entity.id
_entity.type
_entity.pdbx_description
1 polymer ?
#
loop_
_entity_poly.entity_id
_entity_poly.type
_entity_poly.pdbx_seq_one_letter_code
_entity_poly.pdbx_strand_id
1 'polypeptide(L)'
;MEELGYLMHGFSVALTGQHILMMFIGVTLGILIGVLPGLGGPNGVAILLPLTFSMEPTAGIILLSCLYWGALFGGAITSILFNIPGEPWSVATTFDGYPMAQKGKAGEALTAAFSGSFIGAFFSVMLITFLAPLVASFALKFGPPEFFAVYLLTFCSFVGMGGGSPFKTILVMMLGFGLATIGMDTITGGLRMTFGFDELLRGVDFLIVVIGLFGIGEILSLIHI
;
A
#
# COMPACT_ATOMS: atom_id res chain seq x y z
N MET A 1 26.17 20.29 5.17
CA MET A 1 26.01 20.62 6.61
C MET A 1 24.64 21.24 6.90
N GLU A 2 24.06 21.97 5.98
CA GLU A 2 22.72 22.55 6.13
C GLU A 2 21.62 21.47 6.26
N GLU A 3 21.69 20.40 5.48
CA GLU A 3 20.72 19.31 5.53
C GLU A 3 20.67 18.60 6.89
N LEU A 4 21.82 18.43 7.53
CA LEU A 4 21.88 17.86 8.88
C LEU A 4 21.25 18.80 9.93
N GLY A 5 21.41 20.10 9.74
CA GLY A 5 20.75 21.11 10.57
C GLY A 5 19.22 21.07 10.45
N TYR A 6 18.70 20.96 9.21
CA TYR A 6 17.26 20.81 8.98
C TYR A 6 16.71 19.50 9.54
N LEU A 7 17.47 18.42 9.44
CA LEU A 7 17.09 17.13 10.03
C LEU A 7 16.98 17.21 11.55
N MET A 8 17.98 17.81 12.21
CA MET A 8 17.98 17.98 13.68
C MET A 8 16.84 18.89 14.15
N HIS A 9 16.55 19.95 13.40
CA HIS A 9 15.40 20.80 13.66
C HIS A 9 14.09 20.03 13.50
N GLY A 10 13.94 19.24 12.41
CA GLY A 10 12.78 18.38 12.20
C GLY A 10 12.56 17.40 13.36
N PHE A 11 13.61 16.76 13.85
CA PHE A 11 13.52 15.89 15.02
C PHE A 11 13.10 16.64 16.28
N SER A 12 13.63 17.83 16.54
CA SER A 12 13.26 18.63 17.72
C SER A 12 11.77 19.02 17.71
N VAL A 13 11.21 19.30 16.53
CA VAL A 13 9.79 19.59 16.35
C VAL A 13 8.95 18.31 16.48
N ALA A 14 9.35 17.23 15.83
CA ALA A 14 8.60 15.97 15.84
C ALA A 14 8.52 15.32 17.23
N LEU A 15 9.56 15.47 18.05
CA LEU A 15 9.63 14.88 19.39
C LEU A 15 8.98 15.74 20.50
N THR A 16 8.21 16.77 20.15
CA THR A 16 7.39 17.48 21.14
C THR A 16 6.25 16.58 21.64
N GLY A 17 5.83 16.77 22.89
CA GLY A 17 4.80 15.92 23.50
C GLY A 17 3.49 15.89 22.72
N GLN A 18 3.09 17.04 22.12
CA GLN A 18 1.90 17.14 21.30
C GLN A 18 2.03 16.30 20.01
N HIS A 19 3.17 16.38 19.30
CA HIS A 19 3.39 15.64 18.07
C HIS A 19 3.54 14.13 18.33
N ILE A 20 4.16 13.73 19.44
CA ILE A 20 4.20 12.30 19.85
C ILE A 20 2.77 11.76 20.08
N LEU A 21 1.90 12.55 20.71
CA LEU A 21 0.49 12.15 20.87
C LEU A 21 -0.20 12.01 19.50
N MET A 22 0.03 12.94 18.55
CA MET A 22 -0.51 12.86 17.21
C MET A 22 0.02 11.65 16.45
N MET A 23 1.30 11.29 16.60
CA MET A 23 1.87 10.07 16.04
C MET A 23 1.15 8.83 16.57
N PHE A 24 0.95 8.76 17.88
CA PHE A 24 0.27 7.61 18.51
C PHE A 24 -1.17 7.47 18.02
N ILE A 25 -1.92 8.57 17.98
CA ILE A 25 -3.29 8.59 17.46
C ILE A 25 -3.30 8.19 15.99
N GLY A 26 -2.43 8.78 15.18
CA GLY A 26 -2.33 8.50 13.75
C GLY A 26 -2.04 7.02 13.48
N VAL A 27 -1.03 6.43 14.11
CA VAL A 27 -0.70 5.02 13.94
C VAL A 27 -1.86 4.12 14.39
N THR A 28 -2.49 4.41 15.52
CA THR A 28 -3.60 3.60 16.05
C THR A 28 -4.80 3.61 15.10
N LEU A 29 -5.22 4.81 14.65
CA LEU A 29 -6.30 4.95 13.67
C LEU A 29 -5.92 4.31 12.34
N GLY A 30 -4.67 4.46 11.93
CA GLY A 30 -4.16 3.84 10.72
C GLY A 30 -4.27 2.32 10.76
N ILE A 31 -3.81 1.68 11.85
CA ILE A 31 -3.93 0.22 12.02
C ILE A 31 -5.40 -0.21 11.94
N LEU A 32 -6.30 0.50 12.61
CA LEU A 32 -7.74 0.19 12.56
C LEU A 32 -8.30 0.28 11.14
N ILE A 33 -7.93 1.31 10.38
CA ILE A 33 -8.33 1.49 8.98
C ILE A 33 -7.71 0.40 8.09
N GLY A 34 -6.43 0.09 8.29
CA GLY A 34 -5.71 -0.90 7.49
C GLY A 34 -6.18 -2.34 7.70
N VAL A 35 -6.70 -2.66 8.88
CA VAL A 35 -7.36 -3.96 9.16
C VAL A 35 -8.65 -4.11 8.35
N LEU A 36 -9.29 -3.01 7.94
CA LEU A 36 -10.49 -3.06 7.10
C LEU A 36 -10.08 -3.20 5.63
N PRO A 37 -10.32 -4.37 4.99
CA PRO A 37 -9.88 -4.60 3.62
C PRO A 37 -10.45 -3.54 2.67
N GLY A 38 -9.57 -2.95 1.85
CA GLY A 38 -9.93 -1.97 0.82
C GLY A 38 -10.11 -0.53 1.28
N LEU A 39 -10.15 -0.24 2.57
CA LEU A 39 -10.07 1.16 3.01
C LEU A 39 -8.67 1.72 2.75
N GLY A 40 -7.65 1.01 3.18
CA GLY A 40 -6.26 1.35 2.92
C GLY A 40 -5.78 2.71 3.40
N GLY A 41 -4.47 2.93 3.33
CA GLY A 41 -3.84 4.17 3.75
C GLY A 41 -4.33 5.41 3.00
N PRO A 42 -4.39 5.42 1.67
CA PRO A 42 -4.84 6.58 0.89
C PRO A 42 -6.27 7.02 1.21
N ASN A 43 -7.19 6.06 1.33
CA ASN A 43 -8.59 6.36 1.66
C ASN A 43 -8.72 6.84 3.11
N GLY A 44 -7.96 6.25 4.05
CA GLY A 44 -7.90 6.70 5.43
C GLY A 44 -7.41 8.16 5.54
N VAL A 45 -6.36 8.50 4.80
CA VAL A 45 -5.87 9.89 4.71
C VAL A 45 -6.95 10.81 4.14
N ALA A 46 -7.61 10.42 3.05
CA ALA A 46 -8.67 11.23 2.43
C ALA A 46 -9.86 11.49 3.38
N ILE A 47 -10.26 10.49 4.16
CA ILE A 47 -11.35 10.61 5.15
C ILE A 47 -10.97 11.56 6.29
N LEU A 48 -9.73 11.52 6.77
CA LEU A 48 -9.28 12.34 7.91
C LEU A 48 -8.67 13.69 7.49
N LEU A 49 -8.43 13.90 6.20
CA LEU A 49 -7.88 15.17 5.70
C LEU A 49 -8.71 16.39 6.13
N PRO A 50 -10.05 16.42 6.08
CA PRO A 50 -10.84 17.57 6.52
C PRO A 50 -10.62 17.93 8.01
N LEU A 51 -10.35 16.93 8.86
CA LEU A 51 -10.08 17.17 10.28
C LEU A 51 -8.78 17.97 10.46
N THR A 52 -7.80 17.77 9.60
CA THR A 52 -6.50 18.46 9.72
C THR A 52 -6.55 19.93 9.31
N PHE A 53 -7.60 20.40 8.65
CA PHE A 53 -7.75 21.82 8.28
C PHE A 53 -7.87 22.74 9.48
N SER A 54 -8.31 22.22 10.63
CA SER A 54 -8.41 22.96 11.90
C SER A 54 -7.15 22.84 12.77
N MET A 55 -6.14 22.07 12.30
CA MET A 55 -4.92 21.78 13.04
C MET A 55 -3.74 22.64 12.55
N GLU A 56 -2.70 22.72 13.37
CA GLU A 56 -1.42 23.25 12.90
C GLU A 56 -0.90 22.35 11.74
N PRO A 57 -0.36 22.95 10.65
CA PRO A 57 0.06 22.18 9.47
C PRO A 57 1.02 21.04 9.78
N THR A 58 1.99 21.26 10.66
CA THR A 58 2.97 20.23 11.05
C THR A 58 2.29 19.06 11.77
N ALA A 59 1.39 19.35 12.70
CA ALA A 59 0.63 18.33 13.43
C ALA A 59 -0.28 17.51 12.48
N GLY A 60 -0.92 18.19 11.52
CA GLY A 60 -1.74 17.54 10.49
C GLY A 60 -0.94 16.59 9.60
N ILE A 61 0.22 17.02 9.13
CA ILE A 61 1.12 16.19 8.32
C ILE A 61 1.60 14.97 9.11
N ILE A 62 2.00 15.15 10.36
CA ILE A 62 2.44 14.06 11.24
C ILE A 62 1.31 13.06 11.46
N LEU A 63 0.10 13.53 11.79
CA LEU A 63 -1.07 12.67 11.99
C LEU A 63 -1.37 11.83 10.75
N LEU A 64 -1.48 12.45 9.58
CA LEU A 64 -1.83 11.77 8.33
C LEU A 64 -0.72 10.83 7.86
N SER A 65 0.54 11.21 8.02
CA SER A 65 1.67 10.33 7.69
C SER A 65 1.69 9.08 8.58
N CYS A 66 1.53 9.27 9.89
CA CYS A 66 1.46 8.16 10.85
C CYS A 66 0.24 7.26 10.61
N LEU A 67 -0.89 7.84 10.25
CA LEU A 67 -2.07 7.08 9.85
C LEU A 67 -1.80 6.22 8.62
N TYR A 68 -1.18 6.78 7.60
CA TYR A 68 -0.81 6.05 6.39
C TYR A 68 0.10 4.86 6.70
N TRP A 69 1.16 5.10 7.49
CA TRP A 69 2.05 4.01 7.94
C TRP A 69 1.33 2.96 8.78
N GLY A 70 0.47 3.40 9.70
CA GLY A 70 -0.36 2.50 10.50
C GLY A 70 -1.25 1.60 9.66
N ALA A 71 -1.84 2.15 8.60
CA ALA A 71 -2.69 1.39 7.69
C ALA A 71 -1.91 0.28 6.94
N LEU A 72 -0.66 0.55 6.55
CA LEU A 72 0.21 -0.46 5.95
C LEU A 72 0.43 -1.66 6.90
N PHE A 73 0.65 -1.40 8.19
CA PHE A 73 0.77 -2.45 9.19
C PHE A 73 -0.55 -3.20 9.40
N GLY A 74 -1.68 -2.48 9.44
CA GLY A 74 -3.02 -3.08 9.55
C GLY A 74 -3.31 -4.06 8.44
N GLY A 75 -2.99 -3.71 7.20
CA GLY A 75 -3.13 -4.57 6.03
C GLY A 75 -2.31 -5.86 6.09
N ALA A 76 -1.11 -5.81 6.69
CA ALA A 76 -0.30 -6.99 6.91
C ALA A 76 -0.93 -7.96 7.93
N ILE A 77 -1.63 -7.45 8.94
CA ILE A 77 -2.31 -8.28 9.94
C ILE A 77 -3.38 -9.16 9.28
N THR A 78 -4.27 -8.58 8.49
CA THR A 78 -5.33 -9.33 7.80
C THR A 78 -4.79 -10.27 6.74
N SER A 79 -3.73 -9.87 6.06
CA SER A 79 -3.04 -10.73 5.08
C SER A 79 -2.50 -12.00 5.73
N ILE A 80 -1.86 -11.88 6.89
CA ILE A 80 -1.25 -13.01 7.62
C ILE A 80 -2.29 -13.87 8.30
N LEU A 81 -3.29 -13.27 8.96
CA LEU A 81 -4.24 -14.01 9.77
C LEU A 81 -5.40 -14.60 8.98
N PHE A 82 -5.87 -13.91 7.97
CA PHE A 82 -7.11 -14.24 7.26
C PHE A 82 -6.93 -14.50 5.77
N ASN A 83 -5.71 -14.40 5.24
CA ASN A 83 -5.46 -14.48 3.79
C ASN A 83 -6.21 -13.41 2.99
N ILE A 84 -6.56 -12.30 3.61
CA ILE A 84 -7.27 -11.19 2.98
C ILE A 84 -6.33 -9.99 2.97
N PRO A 85 -5.72 -9.64 1.81
CA PRO A 85 -4.85 -8.49 1.74
C PRO A 85 -5.65 -7.20 1.94
N GLY A 86 -5.25 -6.40 2.93
CA GLY A 86 -5.88 -5.11 3.20
C GLY A 86 -5.62 -4.09 2.08
N GLU A 87 -4.47 -4.22 1.41
CA GLU A 87 -4.02 -3.33 0.36
C GLU A 87 -3.25 -4.12 -0.74
N PRO A 88 -3.10 -3.57 -1.97
CA PRO A 88 -2.47 -4.29 -3.08
C PRO A 88 -1.08 -4.83 -2.77
N TRP A 89 -0.26 -4.05 -2.08
CA TRP A 89 1.11 -4.45 -1.71
C TRP A 89 1.17 -5.49 -0.59
N SER A 90 0.13 -5.62 0.22
CA SER A 90 0.07 -6.64 1.27
C SER A 90 -0.24 -8.05 0.73
N VAL A 91 -0.56 -8.20 -0.55
CA VAL A 91 -0.76 -9.50 -1.21
C VAL A 91 0.48 -10.37 -1.07
N ALA A 92 1.69 -9.82 -1.23
CA ALA A 92 2.92 -10.58 -1.07
C ALA A 92 3.05 -11.23 0.31
N THR A 93 2.52 -10.59 1.34
CA THR A 93 2.56 -11.09 2.72
C THR A 93 1.67 -12.33 2.92
N THR A 94 0.67 -12.55 2.06
CA THR A 94 -0.18 -13.74 2.15
C THR A 94 0.56 -15.02 1.74
N PHE A 95 1.56 -14.94 0.86
CA PHE A 95 2.22 -16.13 0.30
C PHE A 95 2.96 -16.96 1.34
N ASP A 96 3.62 -16.31 2.27
CA ASP A 96 4.37 -16.98 3.34
C ASP A 96 3.71 -16.80 4.71
N GLY A 97 3.14 -15.62 4.97
CA GLY A 97 2.58 -15.27 6.27
C GLY A 97 1.34 -16.10 6.62
N TYR A 98 0.41 -16.26 5.70
CA TYR A 98 -0.79 -17.07 5.95
C TYR A 98 -0.50 -18.56 6.15
N PRO A 99 0.32 -19.25 5.33
CA PRO A 99 0.74 -20.62 5.62
C PRO A 99 1.47 -20.79 6.95
N MET A 100 2.22 -19.79 7.40
CA MET A 100 2.80 -19.80 8.75
C MET A 100 1.72 -19.70 9.83
N ALA A 101 0.73 -18.84 9.65
CA ALA A 101 -0.39 -18.69 10.58
C ALA A 101 -1.20 -19.98 10.71
N GLN A 102 -1.48 -20.66 9.58
CA GLN A 102 -2.16 -21.98 9.58
C GLN A 102 -1.38 -23.05 10.35
N LYS A 103 -0.04 -22.95 10.40
CA LYS A 103 0.81 -23.84 11.20
C LYS A 103 0.91 -23.43 12.68
N GLY A 104 0.10 -22.48 13.14
CA GLY A 104 0.13 -21.97 14.51
C GLY A 104 1.26 -20.98 14.80
N LYS A 105 1.97 -20.49 13.77
CA LYS A 105 3.11 -19.56 13.87
C LYS A 105 2.75 -18.13 13.49
N ALA A 106 1.51 -17.71 13.72
CA ALA A 106 1.03 -16.37 13.37
C ALA A 106 1.84 -15.26 14.05
N GLY A 107 2.21 -15.45 15.33
CA GLY A 107 3.05 -14.50 16.07
C GLY A 107 4.43 -14.32 15.46
N GLU A 108 5.08 -15.41 15.01
CA GLU A 108 6.37 -15.35 14.33
C GLU A 108 6.25 -14.59 13.00
N ALA A 109 5.20 -14.87 12.21
CA ALA A 109 4.95 -14.21 10.94
C ALA A 109 4.70 -12.70 11.10
N LEU A 110 3.87 -12.31 12.07
CA LEU A 110 3.60 -10.90 12.38
C LEU A 110 4.87 -10.17 12.86
N THR A 111 5.64 -10.81 13.76
CA THR A 111 6.89 -10.23 14.25
C THR A 111 7.90 -10.05 13.13
N ALA A 112 8.03 -11.02 12.23
CA ALA A 112 8.91 -10.91 11.06
C ALA A 112 8.47 -9.78 10.12
N ALA A 113 7.15 -9.67 9.84
CA ALA A 113 6.60 -8.61 9.00
C ALA A 113 6.84 -7.22 9.60
N PHE A 114 6.57 -7.04 10.88
CA PHE A 114 6.74 -5.74 11.55
C PHE A 114 8.20 -5.34 11.73
N SER A 115 9.06 -6.28 12.13
CA SER A 115 10.50 -6.01 12.26
C SER A 115 11.15 -5.72 10.90
N GLY A 116 10.80 -6.48 9.87
CA GLY A 116 11.25 -6.24 8.50
C GLY A 116 10.80 -4.88 7.97
N SER A 117 9.52 -4.52 8.21
CA SER A 117 8.99 -3.22 7.84
C SER A 117 9.67 -2.06 8.58
N PHE A 118 9.95 -2.23 9.88
CA PHE A 118 10.66 -1.22 10.65
C PHE A 118 12.07 -0.98 10.12
N ILE A 119 12.82 -2.05 9.87
CA ILE A 119 14.18 -1.97 9.31
C ILE A 119 14.13 -1.33 7.92
N GLY A 120 13.23 -1.79 7.06
CA GLY A 120 13.06 -1.24 5.71
C GLY A 120 12.68 0.24 5.72
N ALA A 121 11.74 0.66 6.59
CA ALA A 121 11.34 2.04 6.74
C ALA A 121 12.50 2.92 7.24
N PHE A 122 13.27 2.46 8.21
CA PHE A 122 14.44 3.17 8.73
C PHE A 122 15.46 3.45 7.63
N PHE A 123 15.84 2.41 6.88
CA PHE A 123 16.76 2.58 5.75
C PHE A 123 16.18 3.46 4.64
N SER A 124 14.88 3.33 4.33
CA SER A 124 14.21 4.15 3.32
C SER A 124 14.21 5.62 3.68
N VAL A 125 13.94 5.98 4.95
CA VAL A 125 13.99 7.37 5.40
C VAL A 125 15.40 7.92 5.29
N MET A 126 16.42 7.17 5.68
CA MET A 126 17.82 7.59 5.50
C MET A 126 18.16 7.80 4.02
N LEU A 127 17.80 6.86 3.16
CA LEU A 127 18.04 6.97 1.72
C LEU A 127 17.34 8.19 1.13
N ILE A 128 16.05 8.40 1.44
CA ILE A 128 15.30 9.54 0.93
C ILE A 128 15.95 10.85 1.37
N THR A 129 16.33 10.97 2.64
CA THR A 129 16.94 12.20 3.16
C THR A 129 18.19 12.62 2.39
N PHE A 130 19.05 11.66 2.05
CA PHE A 130 20.32 11.97 1.36
C PHE A 130 20.24 11.91 -0.16
N LEU A 131 19.39 11.04 -0.71
CA LEU A 131 19.31 10.80 -2.15
C LEU A 131 18.15 11.54 -2.84
N ALA A 132 17.20 12.12 -2.10
CA ALA A 132 16.03 12.76 -2.70
C ALA A 132 16.35 13.78 -3.81
N PRO A 133 17.34 14.69 -3.68
CA PRO A 133 17.65 15.64 -4.73
C PRO A 133 18.15 14.95 -6.00
N LEU A 134 18.99 13.91 -5.84
CA LEU A 134 19.54 13.14 -6.97
C LEU A 134 18.43 12.33 -7.65
N VAL A 135 17.62 11.64 -6.87
CA VAL A 135 16.51 10.80 -7.38
C VAL A 135 15.46 11.67 -8.06
N ALA A 136 15.12 12.83 -7.49
CA ALA A 136 14.17 13.76 -8.10
C ALA A 136 14.64 14.24 -9.48
N SER A 137 15.90 14.63 -9.61
CA SER A 137 16.47 15.07 -10.88
C SER A 137 16.46 13.97 -11.96
N PHE A 138 16.59 12.71 -11.55
CA PHE A 138 16.51 11.55 -12.43
C PHE A 138 15.05 11.20 -12.76
N ALA A 139 14.16 11.16 -11.74
CA ALA A 139 12.76 10.83 -11.90
C ALA A 139 12.01 11.80 -12.82
N LEU A 140 12.37 13.09 -12.79
CA LEU A 140 11.77 14.08 -13.69
C LEU A 140 12.12 13.88 -15.18
N LYS A 141 13.09 13.02 -15.49
CA LYS A 141 13.42 12.63 -16.87
C LYS A 141 12.59 11.46 -17.38
N PHE A 142 11.84 10.79 -16.49
CA PHE A 142 10.98 9.67 -16.86
C PHE A 142 9.74 10.18 -17.58
N GLY A 143 9.57 9.73 -18.80
CA GLY A 143 8.36 9.94 -19.58
C GLY A 143 7.53 8.64 -19.68
N PRO A 144 6.43 8.65 -20.44
CA PRO A 144 5.58 7.48 -20.65
C PRO A 144 6.32 6.22 -21.13
N PRO A 145 7.33 6.28 -22.00
CA PRO A 145 8.08 5.11 -22.43
C PRO A 145 8.87 4.45 -21.30
N GLU A 146 9.49 5.26 -20.43
CA GLU A 146 10.27 4.76 -19.29
C GLU A 146 9.36 4.10 -18.24
N PHE A 147 8.20 4.68 -17.97
CA PHE A 147 7.18 4.05 -17.12
C PHE A 147 6.71 2.71 -17.69
N PHE A 148 6.47 2.63 -19.01
CA PHE A 148 6.12 1.36 -19.65
C PHE A 148 7.20 0.30 -19.44
N ALA A 149 8.47 0.66 -19.62
CA ALA A 149 9.59 -0.26 -19.39
C ALA A 149 9.67 -0.75 -17.94
N VAL A 150 9.44 0.14 -16.96
CA VAL A 150 9.41 -0.22 -15.53
C VAL A 150 8.25 -1.17 -15.23
N TYR A 151 7.05 -0.90 -15.75
CA TYR A 151 5.91 -1.81 -15.58
C TYR A 151 6.16 -3.17 -16.21
N LEU A 152 6.73 -3.21 -17.42
CA LEU A 152 7.07 -4.46 -18.09
C LEU A 152 8.08 -5.27 -17.25
N LEU A 153 9.13 -4.62 -16.72
CA LEU A 153 10.10 -5.25 -15.82
C LEU A 153 9.42 -5.83 -14.57
N THR A 154 8.50 -5.06 -13.98
CA THR A 154 7.73 -5.50 -12.80
C THR A 154 6.90 -6.73 -13.13
N PHE A 155 6.19 -6.75 -14.26
CA PHE A 155 5.42 -7.91 -14.69
C PHE A 155 6.30 -9.14 -14.93
N CYS A 156 7.45 -8.98 -15.58
CA CYS A 156 8.40 -10.07 -15.76
C CYS A 156 8.90 -10.63 -14.43
N SER A 157 9.14 -9.76 -13.45
CA SER A 157 9.57 -10.17 -12.10
C SER A 157 8.50 -11.01 -11.39
N PHE A 158 7.23 -10.62 -11.49
CA PHE A 158 6.12 -11.41 -10.93
C PHE A 158 5.99 -12.80 -11.59
N VAL A 159 6.19 -12.88 -12.91
CA VAL A 159 6.20 -14.17 -13.60
C VAL A 159 7.31 -15.07 -13.08
N GLY A 160 8.48 -14.49 -12.81
CA GLY A 160 9.63 -15.23 -12.25
C GLY A 160 9.43 -15.68 -10.80
N MET A 161 8.65 -14.95 -10.00
CA MET A 161 8.36 -15.29 -8.60
C MET A 161 7.26 -16.36 -8.47
N GLY A 162 6.42 -16.55 -9.48
CA GLY A 162 5.32 -17.50 -9.44
C GLY A 162 5.81 -18.95 -9.37
N GLY A 163 5.44 -19.68 -8.32
CA GLY A 163 5.75 -21.11 -8.17
C GLY A 163 4.95 -22.05 -9.08
N GLY A 164 4.10 -21.51 -9.95
CA GLY A 164 3.24 -22.24 -10.86
C GLY A 164 3.68 -22.18 -12.33
N SER A 165 2.77 -22.56 -13.24
CA SER A 165 3.02 -22.45 -14.67
C SER A 165 3.14 -20.97 -15.08
N PRO A 166 4.26 -20.54 -15.69
CA PRO A 166 4.44 -19.14 -16.14
C PRO A 166 3.32 -18.66 -17.07
N PHE A 167 2.79 -19.54 -17.88
CA PHE A 167 1.69 -19.22 -18.81
C PHE A 167 0.41 -18.83 -18.04
N LYS A 168 0.06 -19.55 -16.98
CA LYS A 168 -1.10 -19.21 -16.14
C LYS A 168 -0.89 -17.86 -15.44
N THR A 169 0.30 -17.60 -14.94
CA THR A 169 0.66 -16.33 -14.30
C THR A 169 0.49 -15.17 -15.28
N ILE A 170 1.02 -15.30 -16.50
CA ILE A 170 0.88 -14.28 -17.55
C ILE A 170 -0.60 -14.03 -17.87
N LEU A 171 -1.40 -15.10 -18.04
CA LEU A 171 -2.82 -14.98 -18.37
C LEU A 171 -3.59 -14.23 -17.29
N VAL A 172 -3.38 -14.57 -16.01
CA VAL A 172 -4.02 -13.89 -14.87
C VAL A 172 -3.57 -12.43 -14.77
N MET A 173 -2.27 -12.15 -14.99
CA MET A 173 -1.76 -10.78 -15.01
C MET A 173 -2.38 -9.95 -16.14
N MET A 174 -2.54 -10.52 -17.33
CA MET A 174 -3.20 -9.83 -18.45
C MET A 174 -4.67 -9.56 -18.17
N LEU A 175 -5.38 -10.47 -17.50
CA LEU A 175 -6.74 -10.23 -17.02
C LEU A 175 -6.80 -9.09 -15.99
N GLY A 176 -5.89 -9.09 -15.01
CA GLY A 176 -5.80 -8.00 -14.03
C GLY A 176 -5.47 -6.65 -14.68
N PHE A 177 -4.56 -6.65 -15.64
CA PHE A 177 -4.23 -5.46 -16.43
C PHE A 177 -5.44 -4.96 -17.22
N GLY A 178 -6.19 -5.87 -17.87
CA GLY A 178 -7.43 -5.54 -18.57
C GLY A 178 -8.47 -4.87 -17.66
N LEU A 179 -8.66 -5.40 -16.45
CA LEU A 179 -9.55 -4.79 -15.46
C LEU A 179 -9.06 -3.40 -14.99
N ALA A 180 -7.75 -3.24 -14.80
CA ALA A 180 -7.15 -1.97 -14.38
C ALA A 180 -7.23 -0.87 -15.47
N THR A 181 -7.42 -1.22 -16.73
CA THR A 181 -7.58 -0.23 -17.83
C THR A 181 -9.01 0.31 -17.95
N ILE A 182 -9.98 -0.26 -17.24
CA ILE A 182 -11.37 0.24 -17.23
C ILE A 182 -11.41 1.55 -16.42
N GLY A 183 -12.10 2.55 -16.94
CA GLY A 183 -12.32 3.81 -16.26
C GLY A 183 -11.82 5.03 -17.03
N MET A 184 -11.67 6.14 -16.33
CA MET A 184 -11.18 7.39 -16.88
C MET A 184 -9.66 7.47 -16.77
N ASP A 185 -8.99 7.79 -17.87
CA ASP A 185 -7.56 8.06 -17.89
C ASP A 185 -7.24 9.32 -17.09
N THR A 186 -6.40 9.19 -16.07
CA THR A 186 -6.02 10.30 -15.19
C THR A 186 -5.18 11.38 -15.88
N ILE A 187 -4.56 11.07 -17.03
CA ILE A 187 -3.70 12.02 -17.76
C ILE A 187 -4.49 12.75 -18.84
N THR A 188 -5.26 12.01 -19.63
CA THR A 188 -5.97 12.57 -20.80
C THR A 188 -7.45 12.84 -20.54
N GLY A 189 -8.02 12.32 -19.44
CA GLY A 189 -9.46 12.37 -19.16
C GLY A 189 -10.30 11.47 -20.08
N GLY A 190 -9.67 10.72 -20.99
CA GLY A 190 -10.35 9.83 -21.93
C GLY A 190 -11.01 8.65 -21.22
N LEU A 191 -12.23 8.32 -21.64
CA LEU A 191 -12.96 7.17 -21.11
C LEU A 191 -12.51 5.89 -21.79
N ARG A 192 -12.19 4.85 -21.00
CA ARG A 192 -11.74 3.54 -21.48
C ARG A 192 -12.70 2.47 -21.00
N MET A 193 -13.29 1.72 -21.92
CA MET A 193 -14.14 0.56 -21.65
C MET A 193 -15.22 0.79 -20.57
N THR A 194 -15.77 2.00 -20.52
CA THR A 194 -16.85 2.35 -19.57
C THR A 194 -18.23 1.92 -20.08
N PHE A 195 -18.36 1.59 -21.38
CA PHE A 195 -19.59 1.13 -22.02
C PHE A 195 -20.83 2.02 -21.76
N GLY A 196 -20.61 3.28 -21.37
CA GLY A 196 -21.67 4.22 -21.04
C GLY A 196 -22.23 4.10 -19.60
N PHE A 197 -21.62 3.31 -18.74
CA PHE A 197 -21.97 3.19 -17.33
C PHE A 197 -21.18 4.19 -16.49
N ASP A 198 -21.88 5.07 -15.75
CA ASP A 198 -21.25 6.08 -14.88
C ASP A 198 -20.47 5.45 -13.71
N GLU A 199 -20.89 4.29 -13.25
CA GLU A 199 -20.22 3.52 -12.19
C GLU A 199 -18.81 3.08 -12.59
N LEU A 200 -18.58 2.84 -13.89
CA LEU A 200 -17.26 2.44 -14.41
C LEU A 200 -16.32 3.61 -14.67
N LEU A 201 -16.74 4.85 -14.48
CA LEU A 201 -15.85 6.04 -14.61
C LEU A 201 -14.67 5.99 -13.65
N ARG A 202 -14.86 5.46 -12.45
CA ARG A 202 -13.81 5.28 -11.44
C ARG A 202 -12.98 4.02 -11.64
N GLY A 203 -13.29 3.22 -12.66
CA GLY A 203 -12.69 1.92 -12.87
C GLY A 203 -13.25 0.85 -11.94
N VAL A 204 -12.59 -0.31 -11.95
CA VAL A 204 -12.93 -1.42 -11.05
C VAL A 204 -12.15 -1.21 -9.75
N ASP A 205 -12.88 -0.97 -8.66
CA ASP A 205 -12.27 -0.74 -7.35
C ASP A 205 -11.52 -2.00 -6.88
N PHE A 206 -10.30 -1.80 -6.39
CA PHE A 206 -9.48 -2.87 -5.83
C PHE A 206 -10.19 -3.66 -4.73
N LEU A 207 -10.98 -2.98 -3.89
CA LEU A 207 -11.75 -3.60 -2.82
C LEU A 207 -12.71 -4.67 -3.34
N ILE A 208 -13.43 -4.37 -4.42
CA ILE A 208 -14.39 -5.30 -5.03
C ILE A 208 -13.67 -6.55 -5.52
N VAL A 209 -12.52 -6.37 -6.16
CA VAL A 209 -11.71 -7.49 -6.67
C VAL A 209 -11.16 -8.34 -5.53
N VAL A 210 -10.64 -7.71 -4.47
CA VAL A 210 -10.07 -8.42 -3.31
C VAL A 210 -11.14 -9.21 -2.56
N ILE A 211 -12.28 -8.59 -2.25
CA ILE A 211 -13.36 -9.29 -1.56
C ILE A 211 -13.89 -10.44 -2.43
N GLY A 212 -14.00 -10.23 -3.75
CA GLY A 212 -14.46 -11.26 -4.67
C GLY A 212 -13.48 -12.43 -4.75
N LEU A 213 -12.19 -12.17 -4.95
CA LEU A 213 -11.20 -13.23 -5.16
C LEU A 213 -10.77 -13.91 -3.87
N PHE A 214 -10.46 -13.15 -2.83
CA PHE A 214 -9.95 -13.71 -1.58
C PHE A 214 -11.08 -14.03 -0.60
N GLY A 215 -12.03 -13.13 -0.36
CA GLY A 215 -13.11 -13.34 0.58
C GLY A 215 -14.06 -14.46 0.15
N ILE A 216 -14.63 -14.35 -1.05
CA ILE A 216 -15.54 -15.39 -1.58
C ILE A 216 -14.78 -16.67 -1.90
N GLY A 217 -13.54 -16.57 -2.42
CA GLY A 217 -12.70 -17.73 -2.68
C GLY A 217 -12.43 -18.57 -1.44
N GLU A 218 -12.13 -17.95 -0.31
CA GLU A 218 -11.89 -18.65 0.97
C GLU A 218 -13.17 -19.29 1.50
N ILE A 219 -14.32 -18.60 1.42
CA ILE A 219 -15.62 -19.16 1.81
C ILE A 219 -15.95 -20.42 0.98
N LEU A 220 -15.74 -20.36 -0.33
CA LEU A 220 -15.98 -21.50 -1.21
C LEU A 220 -15.03 -22.67 -0.92
N SER A 221 -13.77 -22.37 -0.57
CA SER A 221 -12.81 -23.40 -0.13
C SER A 221 -13.26 -24.11 1.13
N LEU A 222 -13.81 -23.38 2.10
CA LEU A 222 -14.34 -23.95 3.34
C LEU A 222 -15.61 -24.80 3.15
N ILE A 223 -16.42 -24.48 2.14
CA ILE A 223 -17.64 -25.26 1.83
C ILE A 223 -17.28 -26.61 1.18
N HIS A 224 -16.13 -26.71 0.52
CA HIS A 224 -15.67 -27.93 -0.13
C HIS A 224 -14.91 -28.92 0.79
N ILE A 225 -14.71 -28.57 2.06
CA ILE A 225 -14.17 -29.46 3.09
C ILE A 225 -15.31 -30.13 3.84
#